data_f4c4f12174446d2055750efd53377e76
#
_entry.id   f4c4f12174446d2055750efd53377e76
#
_cell.length_a   1.000
_cell.length_b   1.000
_cell.length_c   1.000
_cell.angle_alpha   90.00
_cell.angle_beta   90.00
_cell.angle_gamma   90.00
#
_symmetry.space_group_name_H-M   'P 1'
#
loop_
_entity.id
_entity.type
_entity.pdbx_description
1 polymer ?
#
loop_
_entity_poly.entity_id
_entity_poly.type
_entity_poly.pdbx_seq_one_letter_code
_entity_poly.pdbx_strand_id
1 'polypeptide(L)' 'MLRAHMVVSGFVQGVGYRYFIYHEAVAVGVTGFVKNLWSGEVEIIAEGEEWQIETLYEKAKIGPSVQGLHR' A
#
# COMPACT_ATOMS: atom_id res chain seq x y z
N MET A 1 6.74 -9.30 -13.91
CA MET A 1 6.57 -8.24 -12.91
C MET A 1 5.16 -7.68 -12.98
N LEU A 2 4.54 -7.48 -11.83
CA LEU A 2 3.18 -6.98 -11.75
C LEU A 2 3.17 -5.56 -11.22
N ARG A 3 2.13 -4.82 -11.58
CA ARG A 3 1.84 -3.52 -11.00
C ARG A 3 0.49 -3.60 -10.29
N ALA A 4 0.47 -3.21 -9.03
CA ALA A 4 -0.73 -3.27 -8.20
C ALA A 4 -1.14 -1.88 -7.77
N HIS A 5 -2.43 -1.65 -7.69
CA HIS A 5 -3.01 -0.40 -7.23
C HIS A 5 -3.92 -0.72 -6.04
N MET A 6 -3.62 -0.11 -4.90
CA MET A 6 -4.40 -0.32 -3.68
C MET A 6 -4.90 1.02 -3.19
N VAL A 7 -6.13 1.03 -2.68
CA VAL A 7 -6.69 2.22 -2.03
C VAL A 7 -7.10 1.80 -0.63
N VAL A 8 -6.59 2.50 0.36
CA VAL A 8 -6.80 2.18 1.76
C VAL A 8 -7.59 3.29 2.42
N SER A 9 -8.67 2.95 3.10
CA SER A 9 -9.53 3.91 3.77
C SER A 9 -9.45 3.74 5.28
N GLY A 10 -10.10 4.65 6.01
CA GLY A 10 -10.09 4.65 7.48
C GLY A 10 -9.13 5.71 7.99
N PHE A 11 -8.55 5.48 9.16
CA PHE A 11 -7.66 6.47 9.77
C PHE A 11 -6.24 6.26 9.28
N VAL A 12 -6.03 6.49 7.99
CA VAL A 12 -4.74 6.19 7.37
C VAL A 12 -3.97 7.43 6.93
N GLN A 13 -4.59 8.60 7.02
CA GLN A 13 -3.91 9.82 6.61
C GLN A 13 -3.05 10.35 7.74
N GLY A 14 -1.99 9.68 7.99
CA GLY A 14 -1.01 10.11 8.96
C GLY A 14 0.35 9.74 8.45
N VAL A 15 1.32 10.51 8.88
CA VAL A 15 2.71 10.25 8.52
C VAL A 15 3.08 8.84 8.93
N GLY A 16 2.60 8.40 10.09
CA GLY A 16 2.92 7.07 10.62
C GLY A 16 2.49 5.94 9.68
N TYR A 17 1.27 6.02 9.14
CA TYR A 17 0.81 4.94 8.25
C TYR A 17 1.59 4.93 6.95
N ARG A 18 1.84 6.11 6.35
CA ARG A 18 2.61 6.18 5.11
C ARG A 18 4.02 5.66 5.29
N TYR A 19 4.67 6.00 6.42
CA TYR A 19 6.00 5.48 6.72
C TYR A 19 5.98 3.98 6.92
N PHE A 20 4.96 3.47 7.59
CA PHE A 20 4.82 2.03 7.78
C PHE A 20 4.78 1.31 6.44
N ILE A 21 3.92 1.77 5.51
CA ILE A 21 3.82 1.15 4.20
C ILE A 21 5.12 1.29 3.42
N TYR A 22 5.76 2.46 3.49
CA TYR A 22 7.03 2.67 2.82
C TYR A 22 8.09 1.68 3.29
N HIS A 23 8.21 1.51 4.60
CA HIS A 23 9.18 0.58 5.16
C HIS A 23 8.88 -0.87 4.76
N GLU A 24 7.61 -1.24 4.76
CA GLU A 24 7.24 -2.59 4.34
C GLU A 24 7.54 -2.81 2.87
N ALA A 25 7.29 -1.81 2.03
CA ALA A 25 7.57 -1.90 0.60
C ALA A 25 9.07 -2.08 0.35
N VAL A 26 9.90 -1.32 1.05
CA VAL A 26 11.35 -1.44 0.93
C VAL A 26 11.81 -2.82 1.39
N ALA A 27 11.28 -3.29 2.51
CA ALA A 27 11.67 -4.59 3.06
C ALA A 27 11.32 -5.74 2.13
N VAL A 28 10.17 -5.63 1.45
CA VAL A 28 9.72 -6.66 0.51
C VAL A 28 10.43 -6.54 -0.84
N GLY A 29 10.85 -5.34 -1.19
CA GLY A 29 11.58 -5.12 -2.44
C GLY A 29 10.75 -4.63 -3.61
N VAL A 30 9.54 -4.10 -3.35
CA VAL A 30 8.73 -3.50 -4.42
C VAL A 30 9.12 -2.05 -4.62
N THR A 31 8.78 -1.52 -5.80
CA THR A 31 8.95 -0.10 -6.12
C THR A 31 7.57 0.51 -6.35
N GLY A 32 7.50 1.85 -6.33
CA GLY A 32 6.24 2.55 -6.53
C GLY A 32 6.14 3.78 -5.66
N PHE A 33 4.92 4.10 -5.23
CA PHE A 33 4.72 5.26 -4.38
C PHE A 33 3.49 5.10 -3.50
N VAL A 34 3.42 5.97 -2.48
CA VAL A 34 2.29 6.07 -1.56
C VAL A 34 1.91 7.54 -1.48
N LYS A 35 0.63 7.86 -1.58
CA LYS A 35 0.19 9.24 -1.46
C LYS A 35 -1.19 9.34 -0.85
N ASN A 36 -1.49 10.49 -0.23
CA ASN A 36 -2.81 10.81 0.27
C ASN A 36 -3.70 11.29 -0.86
N LEU A 37 -4.96 10.86 -0.85
CA LEU A 37 -5.96 11.36 -1.78
C LEU A 37 -6.82 12.41 -1.09
N TRP A 38 -7.47 13.25 -1.89
CA TRP A 38 -8.38 14.26 -1.37
C TRP A 38 -9.53 13.66 -0.56
N SER A 39 -9.91 12.42 -0.88
CA SER A 39 -10.99 11.72 -0.20
C SER A 39 -10.65 11.32 1.24
N GLY A 40 -9.41 11.42 1.64
CA GLY A 40 -8.94 10.93 2.93
C GLY A 40 -8.35 9.54 2.87
N GLU A 41 -8.36 8.94 1.70
CA GLU A 41 -7.79 7.62 1.49
C GLU A 41 -6.31 7.73 1.15
N VAL A 42 -5.61 6.60 1.24
CA VAL A 42 -4.21 6.51 0.85
C VAL A 42 -4.12 5.60 -0.37
N GLU A 43 -3.44 6.09 -1.40
CA GLU A 43 -3.24 5.33 -2.63
C GLU A 43 -1.83 4.74 -2.62
N ILE A 44 -1.74 3.47 -2.97
CA ILE A 44 -0.46 2.75 -3.04
C ILE A 44 -0.33 2.17 -4.44
N ILE A 45 0.74 2.52 -5.13
CA ILE A 45 1.08 1.87 -6.41
C ILE A 45 2.37 1.09 -6.14
N ALA A 46 2.36 -0.19 -6.47
CA ALA A 46 3.52 -1.05 -6.22
C ALA A 46 3.80 -1.93 -7.43
N GLU A 47 5.07 -2.09 -7.73
CA GLU A 47 5.52 -2.97 -8.82
C GLU A 47 6.51 -3.98 -8.26
N GLY A 48 6.34 -5.23 -8.63
CA GLY A 48 7.22 -6.30 -8.17
C GLY A 48 6.68 -7.66 -8.58
N GLU A 49 7.26 -8.70 -8.01
CA GLU A 49 6.78 -10.05 -8.23
C GLU A 49 5.49 -10.28 -7.45
N GLU A 50 4.72 -11.24 -7.87
CA GLU A 50 3.42 -11.48 -7.26
C GLU A 50 3.52 -11.68 -5.75
N TRP A 51 4.49 -12.47 -5.28
CA TRP A 51 4.62 -12.73 -3.85
C TRP A 51 4.96 -11.46 -3.07
N GLN A 52 5.70 -10.54 -3.68
CA GLN A 52 6.04 -9.27 -3.05
C GLN A 52 4.79 -8.39 -2.91
N ILE A 53 4.01 -8.32 -3.95
CA ILE A 53 2.75 -7.55 -3.95
C ILE A 53 1.79 -8.11 -2.91
N GLU A 54 1.63 -9.44 -2.87
CA GLU A 54 0.74 -10.08 -1.91
C GLU A 54 1.19 -9.82 -0.48
N THR A 55 2.49 -9.87 -0.23
CA THR A 55 3.04 -9.60 1.10
C THR A 55 2.73 -8.17 1.53
N LEU A 56 2.94 -7.21 0.63
CA LEU A 56 2.65 -5.81 0.93
C LEU A 56 1.15 -5.60 1.19
N TYR A 57 0.31 -6.24 0.39
CA TYR A 57 -1.13 -6.15 0.56
C TYR A 57 -1.56 -6.65 1.95
N GLU A 58 -1.02 -7.78 2.39
CA GLU A 58 -1.33 -8.32 3.70
C GLU A 58 -0.90 -7.36 4.82
N LYS A 59 0.24 -6.72 4.66
CA LYS A 59 0.69 -5.73 5.64
C LYS A 59 -0.21 -4.51 5.67
N ALA A 60 -0.65 -4.06 4.51
CA ALA A 60 -1.51 -2.88 4.42
C ALA A 60 -2.86 -3.10 5.07
N LYS A 61 -3.31 -4.35 5.18
CA LYS A 61 -4.60 -4.69 5.78
C LYS A 61 -4.61 -4.59 7.29
N ILE A 62 -3.46 -4.46 7.93
CA ILE A 62 -3.37 -4.41 9.39
C ILE A 62 -3.96 -3.09 9.87
N GLY A 63 -5.11 -3.17 10.56
CA GLY A 63 -5.81 -2.03 11.12
C GLY A 63 -6.79 -1.39 10.17
N PRO A 64 -6.35 -0.59 9.17
CA PRO A 64 -7.31 0.05 8.27
C PRO A 64 -7.88 -0.92 7.24
N SER A 65 -9.03 -0.53 6.67
CA SER A 65 -9.66 -1.32 5.63
C SER A 65 -9.03 -1.03 4.29
N VAL A 66 -8.61 -2.07 3.59
CA VAL A 66 -8.14 -1.96 2.21
C VAL A 66 -9.33 -2.17 1.30
N GLN A 67 -9.59 -1.20 0.43
CA GLN A 67 -10.78 -1.23 -0.42
C GLN A 67 -10.62 -2.13 -1.63
N GLY A 68 -9.42 -2.43 -2.03
CA GLY A 68 -9.25 -3.33 -3.15
C GLY A 68 -7.80 -3.45 -3.58
N LEU A 69 -7.53 -4.51 -4.31
CA LEU A 69 -6.24 -4.77 -4.94
C LEU A 69 -6.48 -4.96 -6.42
N HIS A 70 -5.92 -4.09 -7.23
CA HIS A 70 -6.02 -4.18 -8.68
C HIS A 70 -4.64 -4.41 -9.28
N ARG A 71 -4.58 -5.33 -10.22
CA ARG A 71 -3.32 -5.71 -10.86
C ARG A 71 -3.34 -5.42 -12.34
#